data_607c48ea31cb322b6207d2cfdf7b8426
#
_entry.id   607c48ea31cb322b6207d2cfdf7b8426
#
_cell.length_a   1.000
_cell.length_b   1.000
_cell.length_c   1.000
_cell.angle_alpha   90.00
_cell.angle_beta   90.00
_cell.angle_gamma   90.00
#
_symmetry.space_group_name_H-M   'P 1'
#
loop_
_entity.id
_entity.type
_entity.pdbx_description
1 polymer ?
#
loop_
_entity_poly.entity_id
_entity_poly.type
_entity_poly.pdbx_seq_one_letter_code
_entity_poly.pdbx_strand_id
1 'polypeptide(L)'
;KNIAGWQQEIDMKAAAHITSFDALNKVKVKYSIRALRNMPYAGMIQVEIKALENCAVQVLQRTKVPKEYGVPDTVYTKMKGGQAGQYVVSVSAPSRYGTHKVTGSAGFVYEKKAFDFRLLKEAGAISISRTLQKGETVKFALLGTVCSTRDFADPFGESIRQVVYANYEGTDRLLEAHQAAWDELWEGDVIIEGDEEAQRNVRFALYNLYSFGRAGSRLSIPPMGLSAQGYNGHIFWDTELWMYPPMLLLNQGIARSMMDYRTDRMEGA
;
A
#
# COMPACT_ATOMS: atom_id res chain seq x y z
N LYS A 1 17.41 22.49 -1.06
CA LYS A 1 18.48 21.54 -1.43
C LYS A 1 19.07 20.92 -0.17
N ASN A 2 18.27 20.05 0.47
CA ASN A 2 18.58 19.54 1.80
C ASN A 2 18.51 18.00 1.82
N ILE A 3 18.49 17.38 0.63
CA ILE A 3 18.45 15.92 0.45
C ILE A 3 19.68 15.53 -0.35
N ALA A 4 20.41 14.51 0.13
CA ALA A 4 21.58 13.91 -0.52
C ALA A 4 21.43 12.39 -0.53
N GLY A 5 22.22 11.71 -1.37
CA GLY A 5 22.26 10.25 -1.41
C GLY A 5 20.92 9.57 -1.73
N TRP A 6 20.09 10.20 -2.57
CA TRP A 6 18.78 9.65 -2.96
C TRP A 6 18.97 8.38 -3.78
N GLN A 7 18.36 7.30 -3.29
CA GLN A 7 18.34 5.99 -3.94
C GLN A 7 16.93 5.40 -3.89
N GLN A 8 16.54 4.73 -4.98
CA GLN A 8 15.28 4.00 -5.05
C GLN A 8 15.52 2.62 -5.66
N GLU A 9 14.83 1.63 -5.12
CA GLU A 9 14.87 0.25 -5.60
C GLU A 9 13.51 -0.42 -5.45
N ILE A 10 13.27 -1.45 -6.24
CA ILE A 10 12.14 -2.36 -6.10
C ILE A 10 12.69 -3.72 -5.69
N ASP A 11 12.33 -4.16 -4.50
CA ASP A 11 12.50 -5.55 -4.09
C ASP A 11 11.28 -6.35 -4.57
N MET A 12 11.44 -7.06 -5.70
CA MET A 12 10.37 -7.84 -6.31
C MET A 12 9.95 -9.02 -5.45
N LYS A 13 10.89 -9.62 -4.71
CA LYS A 13 10.60 -10.77 -3.85
C LYS A 13 9.74 -10.37 -2.65
N ALA A 14 10.06 -9.24 -2.03
CA ALA A 14 9.32 -8.69 -0.90
C ALA A 14 8.19 -7.74 -1.32
N ALA A 15 7.99 -7.53 -2.62
CA ALA A 15 7.04 -6.58 -3.20
C ALA A 15 7.08 -5.21 -2.49
N ALA A 16 8.28 -4.67 -2.39
CA ALA A 16 8.54 -3.42 -1.69
C ALA A 16 9.22 -2.41 -2.61
N HIS A 17 8.69 -1.19 -2.66
CA HIS A 17 9.40 -0.04 -3.18
C HIS A 17 10.16 0.63 -2.03
N ILE A 18 11.48 0.69 -2.13
CA ILE A 18 12.35 1.18 -1.07
C ILE A 18 12.99 2.48 -1.53
N THR A 19 13.00 3.47 -0.64
CA THR A 19 13.69 4.75 -0.86
C THR A 19 14.57 5.06 0.33
N SER A 20 15.78 5.54 0.09
CA SER A 20 16.69 6.02 1.12
C SER A 20 17.34 7.34 0.72
N PHE A 21 17.60 8.20 1.70
CA PHE A 21 18.28 9.49 1.51
C PHE A 21 18.75 10.08 2.84
N ASP A 22 19.66 11.00 2.76
CA ASP A 22 20.09 11.84 3.87
C ASP A 22 19.36 13.19 3.81
N ALA A 23 18.76 13.62 4.92
CA ALA A 23 18.06 14.90 5.01
C ALA A 23 18.79 15.87 5.94
N LEU A 24 19.05 17.11 5.44
CA LEU A 24 19.66 18.21 6.19
C LEU A 24 21.03 17.89 6.80
N ASN A 25 21.69 16.82 6.38
CA ASN A 25 22.88 16.22 7.02
C ASN A 25 22.65 15.81 8.49
N LYS A 26 21.38 15.74 8.94
CA LYS A 26 21.01 15.45 10.32
C LYS A 26 20.43 14.07 10.52
N VAL A 27 19.77 13.53 9.51
CA VAL A 27 19.12 12.22 9.58
C VAL A 27 19.32 11.44 8.28
N LYS A 28 19.48 10.13 8.42
CA LYS A 28 19.33 9.17 7.34
C LYS A 28 17.93 8.59 7.41
N VAL A 29 17.20 8.66 6.30
CA VAL A 29 15.83 8.15 6.19
C VAL A 29 15.83 6.98 5.24
N LYS A 30 15.21 5.87 5.65
CA LYS A 30 14.85 4.75 4.78
C LYS A 30 13.37 4.48 4.96
N TYR A 31 12.63 4.41 3.85
CA TYR A 31 11.25 3.95 3.91
C TYR A 31 10.94 2.94 2.81
N SER A 32 10.01 2.06 3.11
CA SER A 32 9.49 1.09 2.15
C SER A 32 7.97 1.19 2.05
N ILE A 33 7.47 1.12 0.82
CA ILE A 33 6.03 1.15 0.52
C ILE A 33 5.64 -0.24 0.03
N ARG A 34 4.54 -0.76 0.59
CA ARG A 34 3.93 -2.05 0.19
C ARG A 34 2.42 -1.91 0.05
N ALA A 35 1.87 -2.46 -1.02
CA ALA A 35 0.47 -2.82 -1.08
C ALA A 35 0.34 -4.19 -0.41
N LEU A 36 -0.31 -4.26 0.76
CA LEU A 36 -0.32 -5.49 1.57
C LEU A 36 -1.11 -6.60 0.88
N ARG A 37 -0.42 -7.71 0.52
CA ARG A 37 -1.05 -8.82 -0.20
C ARG A 37 -2.10 -9.56 0.64
N ASN A 38 -1.85 -9.67 1.93
CA ASN A 38 -2.76 -10.25 2.92
C ASN A 38 -3.92 -9.32 3.33
N MET A 39 -3.85 -8.02 2.99
CA MET A 39 -4.88 -7.02 3.24
C MET A 39 -5.16 -6.20 1.97
N PRO A 40 -6.05 -6.68 1.07
CA PRO A 40 -6.19 -6.16 -0.30
C PRO A 40 -6.55 -4.67 -0.41
N TYR A 41 -7.13 -4.10 0.62
CA TYR A 41 -7.54 -2.69 0.66
C TYR A 41 -6.57 -1.81 1.45
N ALA A 42 -5.43 -2.36 1.88
CA ALA A 42 -4.46 -1.69 2.73
C ALA A 42 -3.08 -1.56 2.06
N GLY A 43 -2.46 -0.42 2.29
CA GLY A 43 -1.06 -0.17 2.00
C GLY A 43 -0.32 0.28 3.25
N MET A 44 0.97 -0.03 3.32
CA MET A 44 1.81 0.31 4.45
C MET A 44 3.09 1.01 3.98
N ILE A 45 3.43 2.10 4.67
CA ILE A 45 4.73 2.77 4.56
C ILE A 45 5.47 2.51 5.87
N GLN A 46 6.52 1.72 5.82
CA GLN A 46 7.42 1.52 6.96
C GLN A 46 8.58 2.49 6.86
N VAL A 47 8.88 3.19 7.95
CA VAL A 47 9.90 4.25 7.99
C VAL A 47 10.91 3.96 9.09
N GLU A 48 12.18 4.12 8.75
CA GLU A 48 13.31 4.12 9.67
C GLU A 48 14.05 5.45 9.54
N ILE A 49 14.28 6.12 10.68
CA ILE A 49 15.04 7.37 10.75
C ILE A 49 16.20 7.17 11.72
N LYS A 50 17.44 7.31 11.22
CA LYS A 50 18.67 7.31 12.02
C LYS A 50 19.21 8.72 12.16
N ALA A 51 19.39 9.19 13.38
CA ALA A 51 19.99 10.49 13.65
C ALA A 51 21.52 10.48 13.42
N LEU A 52 22.00 11.40 12.60
CA LEU A 52 23.43 11.65 12.37
C LEU A 52 23.98 12.68 13.35
N GLU A 53 23.09 13.52 13.89
CA GLU A 53 23.33 14.53 14.93
C GLU A 53 22.13 14.52 15.90
N ASN A 54 22.28 15.20 17.06
CA ASN A 54 21.13 15.44 17.95
C ASN A 54 20.12 16.31 17.21
N CYS A 55 18.89 15.85 17.06
CA CYS A 55 17.86 16.57 16.34
C CYS A 55 16.44 16.21 16.79
N ALA A 56 15.52 17.11 16.54
CA ALA A 56 14.09 16.81 16.66
C ALA A 56 13.54 16.41 15.30
N VAL A 57 12.78 15.31 15.26
CA VAL A 57 12.05 14.87 14.08
C VAL A 57 10.56 15.02 14.30
N GLN A 58 9.86 15.47 13.27
CA GLN A 58 8.41 15.55 13.21
C GLN A 58 7.92 14.93 11.92
N VAL A 59 6.93 14.05 12.03
CA VAL A 59 6.29 13.41 10.88
C VAL A 59 4.82 13.76 10.87
N LEU A 60 4.34 14.20 9.70
CA LEU A 60 2.95 14.57 9.48
C LEU A 60 2.30 13.55 8.55
N GLN A 61 1.19 12.97 8.98
CA GLN A 61 0.30 12.21 8.13
C GLN A 61 -0.90 13.09 7.75
N ARG A 62 -1.16 13.18 6.46
CA ARG A 62 -2.35 13.83 5.92
C ARG A 62 -3.06 12.89 4.96
N THR A 63 -4.37 12.79 5.11
CA THR A 63 -5.22 12.14 4.13
C THR A 63 -5.88 13.22 3.28
N LYS A 64 -5.68 13.16 1.96
CA LYS A 64 -6.21 14.13 1.01
C LYS A 64 -7.08 13.43 -0.01
N VAL A 65 -8.15 14.09 -0.40
CA VAL A 65 -8.98 13.71 -1.53
C VAL A 65 -8.66 14.66 -2.69
N PRO A 66 -8.54 14.17 -3.93
CA PRO A 66 -8.37 15.03 -5.09
C PRO A 66 -9.49 16.07 -5.18
N LYS A 67 -9.15 17.30 -5.58
CA LYS A 67 -10.09 18.44 -5.56
C LYS A 67 -11.35 18.22 -6.40
N GLU A 68 -11.25 17.45 -7.46
CA GLU A 68 -12.34 17.08 -8.36
C GLU A 68 -13.45 16.26 -7.69
N TYR A 69 -13.21 15.69 -6.53
CA TYR A 69 -14.21 14.95 -5.75
C TYR A 69 -14.87 15.80 -4.65
N GLY A 70 -14.63 17.12 -4.66
CA GLY A 70 -15.22 18.07 -3.72
C GLY A 70 -14.54 18.10 -2.34
N VAL A 71 -15.28 18.62 -1.36
CA VAL A 71 -14.79 18.68 0.03
C VAL A 71 -15.13 17.37 0.72
N PRO A 72 -14.13 16.61 1.20
CA PRO A 72 -14.39 15.35 1.86
C PRO A 72 -14.92 15.54 3.28
N ASP A 73 -15.77 14.61 3.72
CA ASP A 73 -16.06 14.44 5.14
C ASP A 73 -14.83 13.89 5.84
N THR A 74 -14.29 14.63 6.81
CA THR A 74 -13.11 14.21 7.58
C THR A 74 -13.51 13.87 9.01
N VAL A 75 -13.21 12.66 9.43
CA VAL A 75 -13.52 12.14 10.77
C VAL A 75 -12.23 11.67 11.46
N TYR A 76 -12.12 12.00 12.76
CA TYR A 76 -11.02 11.58 13.63
C TYR A 76 -11.54 10.59 14.65
N THR A 77 -11.21 9.32 14.49
CA THR A 77 -11.65 8.26 15.39
C THR A 77 -10.54 7.91 16.37
N LYS A 78 -10.78 8.08 17.67
CA LYS A 78 -9.84 7.67 18.71
C LYS A 78 -9.89 6.15 18.89
N MET A 79 -8.72 5.50 18.81
CA MET A 79 -8.60 4.07 19.06
C MET A 79 -8.68 3.79 20.57
N LYS A 80 -9.59 2.88 20.97
CA LYS A 80 -9.71 2.38 22.34
C LYS A 80 -8.80 1.16 22.50
N GLY A 81 -8.03 1.11 23.59
CA GLY A 81 -7.15 -0.04 23.88
C GLY A 81 -5.84 -0.09 23.10
N GLY A 82 -5.66 0.76 22.10
CA GLY A 82 -4.39 0.97 21.41
C GLY A 82 -3.40 1.78 22.25
N GLN A 83 -2.32 2.18 21.64
CA GLN A 83 -1.38 3.10 22.28
C GLN A 83 -2.09 4.42 22.63
N ALA A 84 -1.87 4.93 23.83
CA ALA A 84 -2.61 6.09 24.34
C ALA A 84 -2.51 7.28 23.37
N GLY A 85 -3.66 7.83 22.99
CA GLY A 85 -3.76 9.04 22.17
C GLY A 85 -3.76 8.84 20.67
N GLN A 86 -3.70 7.61 20.16
CA GLN A 86 -3.72 7.37 18.72
C GLN A 86 -5.11 7.61 18.11
N TYR A 87 -5.09 8.12 16.87
CA TYR A 87 -6.28 8.36 16.08
C TYR A 87 -6.13 7.77 14.67
N VAL A 88 -7.26 7.34 14.13
CA VAL A 88 -7.44 7.07 12.70
C VAL A 88 -8.06 8.32 12.08
N VAL A 89 -7.46 8.82 11.01
CA VAL A 89 -8.06 9.88 10.18
C VAL A 89 -8.74 9.23 9.00
N SER A 90 -10.02 9.47 8.86
CA SER A 90 -10.83 8.94 7.76
C SER A 90 -11.38 10.09 6.93
N VAL A 91 -11.33 9.95 5.62
CA VAL A 91 -11.94 10.88 4.66
C VAL A 91 -12.86 10.12 3.75
N SER A 92 -14.05 10.66 3.52
CA SER A 92 -15.04 10.06 2.62
C SER A 92 -15.42 11.04 1.54
N ALA A 93 -15.53 10.56 0.31
CA ALA A 93 -15.98 11.34 -0.83
C ALA A 93 -16.82 10.46 -1.78
N PRO A 94 -17.73 11.04 -2.57
CA PRO A 94 -18.37 10.32 -3.66
C PRO A 94 -17.34 10.02 -4.76
N SER A 95 -17.56 8.94 -5.51
CA SER A 95 -16.84 8.71 -6.78
C SER A 95 -17.20 9.81 -7.79
N ARG A 96 -16.41 9.93 -8.86
CA ARG A 96 -16.57 10.97 -9.89
C ARG A 96 -18.02 11.12 -10.41
N TYR A 97 -18.74 10.02 -10.53
CA TYR A 97 -20.12 10.01 -11.02
C TYR A 97 -21.16 9.82 -9.90
N GLY A 98 -20.76 9.88 -8.64
CA GLY A 98 -21.66 9.72 -7.49
C GLY A 98 -22.21 8.29 -7.29
N THR A 99 -21.78 7.32 -8.10
CA THR A 99 -22.29 5.93 -8.06
C THR A 99 -21.79 5.15 -6.84
N HIS A 100 -20.65 5.55 -6.29
CA HIS A 100 -20.04 4.92 -5.12
C HIS A 100 -19.57 5.96 -4.11
N LYS A 101 -19.58 5.59 -2.84
CA LYS A 101 -18.86 6.30 -1.78
C LYS A 101 -17.53 5.62 -1.56
N VAL A 102 -16.45 6.39 -1.50
CA VAL A 102 -15.10 5.91 -1.24
C VAL A 102 -14.64 6.49 0.09
N THR A 103 -14.09 5.67 0.96
CA THR A 103 -13.50 6.08 2.23
C THR A 103 -12.04 5.63 2.29
N GLY A 104 -11.16 6.58 2.57
CA GLY A 104 -9.77 6.33 2.92
C GLY A 104 -9.54 6.58 4.40
N SER A 105 -8.92 5.64 5.09
CA SER A 105 -8.53 5.79 6.49
C SER A 105 -7.03 5.57 6.65
N ALA A 106 -6.40 6.33 7.56
CA ALA A 106 -4.98 6.14 7.83
C ALA A 106 -4.66 6.37 9.31
N GLY A 107 -3.62 5.67 9.79
CA GLY A 107 -3.13 5.79 11.15
C GLY A 107 -1.67 5.34 11.25
N PHE A 108 -0.98 5.82 12.27
CA PHE A 108 0.37 5.38 12.58
C PHE A 108 0.36 4.05 13.35
N VAL A 109 1.39 3.24 13.11
CA VAL A 109 1.72 2.04 13.88
C VAL A 109 3.14 2.20 14.38
N TYR A 110 3.34 2.22 15.69
CA TYR A 110 4.65 2.34 16.34
C TYR A 110 4.62 1.80 17.77
N GLU A 111 5.78 1.54 18.35
CA GLU A 111 5.89 1.07 19.72
C GLU A 111 5.38 2.11 20.73
N LYS A 112 4.72 1.62 21.78
CA LYS A 112 4.16 2.45 22.84
C LYS A 112 5.23 3.39 23.44
N LYS A 113 4.91 4.67 23.55
CA LYS A 113 5.78 5.75 24.05
C LYS A 113 6.99 6.09 23.15
N ALA A 114 7.07 5.55 21.93
CA ALA A 114 8.16 5.89 21.02
C ALA A 114 8.10 7.34 20.53
N PHE A 115 6.92 7.94 20.47
CA PHE A 115 6.70 9.29 19.96
C PHE A 115 5.68 10.08 20.77
N ASP A 116 5.83 11.41 20.77
CA ASP A 116 4.79 12.36 21.16
C ASP A 116 3.78 12.48 20.03
N PHE A 117 2.49 12.42 20.35
CA PHE A 117 1.39 12.47 19.40
C PHE A 117 0.63 13.79 19.49
N ARG A 118 0.28 14.38 18.34
CA ARG A 118 -0.59 15.56 18.24
C ARG A 118 -1.63 15.40 17.15
N LEU A 119 -2.87 15.74 17.46
CA LEU A 119 -3.96 15.86 16.51
C LEU A 119 -4.05 17.30 16.01
N LEU A 120 -3.89 17.51 14.70
CA LEU A 120 -3.90 18.82 14.04
C LEU A 120 -5.17 18.92 13.16
N LYS A 121 -6.34 19.07 13.81
CA LYS A 121 -7.66 19.03 13.15
C LYS A 121 -7.79 20.05 12.03
N GLU A 122 -7.36 21.29 12.24
CA GLU A 122 -7.43 22.38 11.26
C GLU A 122 -6.59 22.09 10.00
N ALA A 123 -5.50 21.35 10.16
CA ALA A 123 -4.62 20.94 9.06
C ALA A 123 -5.03 19.60 8.41
N GLY A 124 -6.11 18.95 8.87
CA GLY A 124 -6.50 17.62 8.41
C GLY A 124 -5.41 16.57 8.62
N ALA A 125 -4.65 16.67 9.73
CA ALA A 125 -3.44 15.89 9.93
C ALA A 125 -3.31 15.31 11.34
N ILE A 126 -2.52 14.25 11.44
CA ILE A 126 -1.93 13.80 12.70
C ILE A 126 -0.42 13.90 12.61
N SER A 127 0.20 14.19 13.75
CA SER A 127 1.66 14.36 13.86
C SER A 127 2.21 13.46 14.94
N ILE A 128 3.37 12.89 14.67
CA ILE A 128 4.23 12.26 15.66
C ILE A 128 5.56 12.99 15.69
N SER A 129 6.16 13.13 16.87
CA SER A 129 7.46 13.82 17.04
C SER A 129 8.31 13.13 18.10
N ARG A 130 9.64 13.26 17.94
CA ARG A 130 10.62 12.77 18.91
C ARG A 130 11.92 13.54 18.78
N THR A 131 12.59 13.80 19.90
CA THR A 131 13.99 14.23 19.92
C THR A 131 14.88 13.01 19.93
N LEU A 132 15.83 12.96 18.99
CA LEU A 132 16.77 11.86 18.81
C LEU A 132 18.19 12.30 19.19
N GLN A 133 18.90 11.42 19.85
CA GLN A 133 20.34 11.56 20.07
C GLN A 133 21.11 11.05 18.85
N LYS A 134 22.31 11.57 18.61
CA LYS A 134 23.20 11.09 17.56
C LYS A 134 23.37 9.58 17.62
N GLY A 135 23.17 8.89 16.48
CA GLY A 135 23.24 7.43 16.36
C GLY A 135 21.95 6.69 16.71
N GLU A 136 20.98 7.36 17.34
CA GLU A 136 19.68 6.76 17.67
C GLU A 136 18.87 6.50 16.40
N THR A 137 18.17 5.36 16.38
CA THR A 137 17.28 4.97 15.28
C THR A 137 15.86 4.78 15.80
N VAL A 138 14.88 5.32 15.08
CA VAL A 138 13.47 5.10 15.37
C VAL A 138 12.79 4.48 14.16
N LYS A 139 11.78 3.63 14.44
CA LYS A 139 10.97 2.94 13.44
C LYS A 139 9.50 3.20 13.72
N PHE A 140 8.74 3.35 12.66
CA PHE A 140 7.28 3.42 12.69
C PHE A 140 6.72 3.02 11.34
N ALA A 141 5.43 2.77 11.27
CA ALA A 141 4.73 2.60 10.02
C ALA A 141 3.52 3.54 9.93
N LEU A 142 3.13 3.86 8.72
CA LEU A 142 1.85 4.46 8.37
C LEU A 142 1.05 3.42 7.61
N LEU A 143 -0.11 3.06 8.11
CA LEU A 143 -1.06 2.22 7.41
C LEU A 143 -2.17 3.09 6.81
N GLY A 144 -2.47 2.87 5.54
CA GLY A 144 -3.59 3.48 4.84
C GLY A 144 -4.49 2.41 4.23
N THR A 145 -5.80 2.65 4.26
CA THR A 145 -6.82 1.78 3.66
C THR A 145 -7.72 2.58 2.73
N VAL A 146 -8.24 1.93 1.68
CA VAL A 146 -9.24 2.51 0.79
C VAL A 146 -10.34 1.48 0.56
N CYS A 147 -11.55 1.80 1.00
CA CYS A 147 -12.75 0.97 0.85
C CYS A 147 -13.85 1.73 0.10
N SER A 148 -14.70 1.02 -0.61
CA SER A 148 -15.81 1.63 -1.34
C SER A 148 -17.10 0.85 -1.20
N THR A 149 -18.24 1.50 -1.52
CA THR A 149 -19.56 0.84 -1.56
C THR A 149 -19.69 -0.19 -2.68
N ARG A 150 -18.68 -0.30 -3.56
CA ARG A 150 -18.60 -1.41 -4.50
C ARG A 150 -18.41 -2.75 -3.78
N ASP A 151 -17.56 -2.76 -2.73
CA ASP A 151 -17.11 -3.99 -2.09
C ASP A 151 -17.67 -4.15 -0.67
N PHE A 152 -18.11 -3.07 -0.03
CA PHE A 152 -18.57 -3.06 1.36
C PHE A 152 -19.84 -2.24 1.54
N ALA A 153 -20.80 -2.76 2.30
CA ALA A 153 -22.02 -2.04 2.67
C ALA A 153 -21.69 -0.80 3.54
N ASP A 154 -20.70 -0.90 4.43
CA ASP A 154 -20.15 0.20 5.21
C ASP A 154 -18.64 0.37 4.96
N PRO A 155 -18.24 1.09 3.90
CA PRO A 155 -16.82 1.32 3.61
C PRO A 155 -16.14 2.20 4.66
N PHE A 156 -16.87 3.05 5.39
CA PHE A 156 -16.33 3.88 6.45
C PHE A 156 -15.91 3.02 7.65
N GLY A 157 -16.82 2.22 8.19
CA GLY A 157 -16.52 1.31 9.29
C GLY A 157 -15.45 0.29 8.94
N GLU A 158 -15.50 -0.27 7.72
CA GLU A 158 -14.53 -1.26 7.27
C GLU A 158 -13.12 -0.67 7.14
N SER A 159 -12.97 0.53 6.57
CA SER A 159 -11.65 1.16 6.43
C SER A 159 -11.00 1.44 7.79
N ILE A 160 -11.78 1.88 8.79
CA ILE A 160 -11.30 2.08 10.16
C ILE A 160 -10.94 0.74 10.81
N ARG A 161 -11.80 -0.28 10.67
CA ARG A 161 -11.59 -1.61 11.23
C ARG A 161 -10.27 -2.21 10.78
N GLN A 162 -9.91 -2.07 9.52
CA GLN A 162 -8.64 -2.56 8.98
C GLN A 162 -7.43 -1.81 9.56
N VAL A 163 -7.50 -0.49 9.72
CA VAL A 163 -6.42 0.28 10.38
C VAL A 163 -6.26 -0.13 11.85
N VAL A 164 -7.38 -0.32 12.56
CA VAL A 164 -7.38 -0.75 13.97
C VAL A 164 -6.79 -2.16 14.08
N TYR A 165 -7.24 -3.10 13.25
CA TYR A 165 -6.70 -4.46 13.19
C TYR A 165 -5.18 -4.46 12.99
N ALA A 166 -4.70 -3.74 11.99
CA ALA A 166 -3.27 -3.65 11.71
C ALA A 166 -2.46 -3.03 12.85
N ASN A 167 -3.06 -2.11 13.60
CA ASN A 167 -2.41 -1.52 14.78
C ASN A 167 -2.27 -2.54 15.93
N TYR A 168 -3.23 -3.46 16.08
CA TYR A 168 -3.16 -4.53 17.06
C TYR A 168 -2.19 -5.65 16.66
N GLU A 169 -2.17 -6.03 15.38
CA GLU A 169 -1.24 -7.03 14.86
C GLU A 169 0.22 -6.56 14.92
N GLY A 170 0.45 -5.27 14.68
CA GLY A 170 1.78 -4.70 14.58
C GLY A 170 2.45 -4.94 13.23
N THR A 171 3.53 -4.19 12.98
CA THR A 171 4.22 -4.17 11.69
C THR A 171 4.81 -5.52 11.30
N ASP A 172 5.41 -6.23 12.26
CA ASP A 172 6.18 -7.45 11.97
C ASP A 172 5.26 -8.57 11.48
N ARG A 173 4.14 -8.83 12.17
CA ARG A 173 3.16 -9.84 11.75
C ARG A 173 2.51 -9.51 10.40
N LEU A 174 2.23 -8.23 10.15
CA LEU A 174 1.70 -7.80 8.86
C LEU A 174 2.69 -8.06 7.73
N LEU A 175 3.98 -7.81 7.96
CA LEU A 175 5.04 -8.07 6.99
C LEU A 175 5.28 -9.56 6.78
N GLU A 176 5.30 -10.36 7.84
CA GLU A 176 5.39 -11.82 7.74
C GLU A 176 4.26 -12.41 6.90
N ALA A 177 3.02 -12.00 7.16
CA ALA A 177 1.86 -12.45 6.39
C ALA A 177 1.87 -11.95 4.93
N HIS A 178 2.36 -10.73 4.70
CA HIS A 178 2.58 -10.20 3.35
C HIS A 178 3.63 -10.99 2.60
N GLN A 179 4.78 -11.27 3.24
CA GLN A 179 5.87 -12.03 2.65
C GLN A 179 5.44 -13.46 2.33
N ALA A 180 4.76 -14.14 3.25
CA ALA A 180 4.24 -15.48 3.01
C ALA A 180 3.32 -15.56 1.79
N ALA A 181 2.44 -14.55 1.62
CA ALA A 181 1.56 -14.47 0.45
C ALA A 181 2.32 -14.19 -0.86
N TRP A 182 3.46 -13.51 -0.81
CA TRP A 182 4.33 -13.32 -1.98
C TRP A 182 5.21 -14.53 -2.25
N ASP A 183 5.70 -15.22 -1.21
CA ASP A 183 6.46 -16.45 -1.37
C ASP A 183 5.62 -17.53 -2.07
N GLU A 184 4.32 -17.64 -1.74
CA GLU A 184 3.37 -18.52 -2.46
C GLU A 184 3.24 -18.14 -3.95
N LEU A 185 3.18 -16.84 -4.28
CA LEU A 185 3.15 -16.39 -5.68
C LEU A 185 4.43 -16.73 -6.43
N TRP A 186 5.59 -16.60 -5.77
CA TRP A 186 6.89 -16.89 -6.36
C TRP A 186 7.20 -18.39 -6.50
N GLU A 187 6.33 -19.30 -6.02
CA GLU A 187 6.39 -20.71 -6.41
C GLU A 187 6.19 -20.88 -7.92
N GLY A 188 5.42 -19.96 -8.55
CA GLY A 188 5.29 -19.86 -10.00
C GLY A 188 6.37 -18.95 -10.60
N ASP A 189 7.63 -19.38 -10.63
CA ASP A 189 8.76 -18.64 -11.22
C ASP A 189 9.20 -19.26 -12.55
N VAL A 190 9.94 -18.50 -13.35
CA VAL A 190 10.62 -18.94 -14.57
C VAL A 190 12.11 -18.72 -14.38
N ILE A 191 12.88 -19.82 -14.44
CA ILE A 191 14.32 -19.77 -14.26
C ILE A 191 15.03 -19.72 -15.62
N ILE A 192 15.89 -18.73 -15.78
CA ILE A 192 16.76 -18.56 -16.96
C ILE A 192 18.21 -18.71 -16.49
N GLU A 193 18.88 -19.76 -16.96
CA GLU A 193 20.27 -20.00 -16.63
C GLU A 193 21.19 -19.29 -17.63
N GLY A 194 22.28 -18.70 -17.11
CA GLY A 194 23.35 -18.09 -17.92
C GLY A 194 23.09 -16.66 -18.39
N ASP A 195 21.91 -16.07 -18.10
CA ASP A 195 21.60 -14.68 -18.43
C ASP A 195 20.86 -13.97 -17.28
N GLU A 196 21.60 -13.27 -16.44
CA GLU A 196 21.05 -12.55 -15.28
C GLU A 196 20.13 -11.39 -15.68
N GLU A 197 20.37 -10.76 -16.83
CA GLU A 197 19.54 -9.65 -17.30
C GLU A 197 18.18 -10.18 -17.78
N ALA A 198 18.19 -11.21 -18.59
CA ALA A 198 16.96 -11.89 -19.01
C ALA A 198 16.16 -12.42 -17.82
N GLN A 199 16.84 -13.05 -16.83
CA GLN A 199 16.21 -13.51 -15.59
C GLN A 199 15.52 -12.38 -14.83
N ARG A 200 16.18 -11.25 -14.69
CA ARG A 200 15.62 -10.06 -14.01
C ARG A 200 14.41 -9.50 -14.77
N ASN A 201 14.49 -9.43 -16.08
CA ASN A 201 13.41 -8.92 -16.93
C ASN A 201 12.16 -9.82 -16.86
N VAL A 202 12.33 -11.12 -16.88
CA VAL A 202 11.22 -12.09 -16.72
C VAL A 202 10.59 -11.96 -15.33
N ARG A 203 11.39 -11.90 -14.27
CA ARG A 203 10.87 -11.71 -12.92
C ARG A 203 10.17 -10.35 -12.75
N PHE A 204 10.65 -9.31 -13.40
CA PHE A 204 9.96 -8.02 -13.40
C PHE A 204 8.60 -8.09 -14.09
N ALA A 205 8.49 -8.81 -15.20
CA ALA A 205 7.20 -9.06 -15.87
C ALA A 205 6.24 -9.85 -14.97
N LEU A 206 6.71 -10.94 -14.34
CA LEU A 206 5.92 -11.74 -13.40
C LEU A 206 5.50 -10.91 -12.18
N TYR A 207 6.41 -10.12 -11.62
CA TYR A 207 6.10 -9.21 -10.51
C TYR A 207 4.94 -8.26 -10.85
N ASN A 208 4.90 -7.69 -12.06
CA ASN A 208 3.80 -6.83 -12.48
C ASN A 208 2.49 -7.60 -12.60
N LEU A 209 2.50 -8.81 -13.17
CA LEU A 209 1.30 -9.66 -13.26
C LEU A 209 0.78 -10.05 -11.87
N TYR A 210 1.66 -10.51 -10.98
CA TYR A 210 1.33 -10.88 -9.60
C TYR A 210 0.87 -9.69 -8.75
N SER A 211 1.44 -8.51 -8.96
CA SER A 211 1.04 -7.29 -8.25
C SER A 211 -0.42 -6.93 -8.51
N PHE A 212 -0.89 -7.12 -9.73
CA PHE A 212 -2.26 -6.81 -10.11
C PHE A 212 -3.20 -8.01 -9.92
N GLY A 213 -2.82 -9.19 -10.44
CA GLY A 213 -3.64 -10.39 -10.40
C GLY A 213 -3.91 -10.89 -8.98
N ARG A 214 -5.15 -11.27 -8.70
CA ARG A 214 -5.55 -11.76 -7.38
C ARG A 214 -6.55 -12.90 -7.50
N ALA A 215 -6.20 -14.06 -6.97
CA ALA A 215 -7.08 -15.21 -6.93
C ALA A 215 -8.37 -14.90 -6.16
N GLY A 216 -9.51 -15.36 -6.65
CA GLY A 216 -10.82 -15.19 -6.03
C GLY A 216 -11.41 -13.77 -6.12
N SER A 217 -10.72 -12.81 -6.72
CA SER A 217 -11.19 -11.41 -6.83
C SER A 217 -12.29 -11.21 -7.87
N ARG A 218 -12.42 -12.14 -8.84
CA ARG A 218 -13.25 -11.98 -10.04
C ARG A 218 -12.94 -10.71 -10.83
N LEU A 219 -11.67 -10.26 -10.75
CA LEU A 219 -11.11 -9.13 -11.50
C LEU A 219 -10.08 -9.66 -12.50
N SER A 220 -9.85 -8.87 -13.55
CA SER A 220 -8.85 -9.15 -14.58
C SER A 220 -7.81 -8.04 -14.63
N ILE A 221 -6.79 -8.18 -15.47
CA ILE A 221 -5.64 -7.27 -15.56
C ILE A 221 -5.84 -6.34 -16.76
N PRO A 222 -5.89 -5.01 -16.60
CA PRO A 222 -5.91 -4.09 -17.73
C PRO A 222 -4.55 -4.04 -18.44
N PRO A 223 -4.46 -3.58 -19.71
CA PRO A 223 -3.22 -3.59 -20.50
C PRO A 223 -2.03 -2.92 -19.81
N MET A 224 -2.29 -1.83 -19.09
CA MET A 224 -1.24 -1.08 -18.39
C MET A 224 -0.94 -1.64 -16.99
N GLY A 225 -1.70 -2.61 -16.49
CA GLY A 225 -1.58 -3.11 -15.12
C GLY A 225 -1.58 -1.95 -14.11
N LEU A 226 -0.56 -1.87 -13.26
CA LEU A 226 -0.32 -0.77 -12.31
C LEU A 226 0.69 0.27 -12.83
N SER A 227 1.24 0.09 -14.04
CA SER A 227 2.31 0.95 -14.56
C SER A 227 1.83 2.35 -14.94
N ALA A 228 0.56 2.50 -15.32
CA ALA A 228 -0.04 3.78 -15.66
C ALA A 228 -1.57 3.76 -15.49
N GLN A 229 -2.17 4.95 -15.40
CA GLN A 229 -3.63 5.13 -15.40
C GLN A 229 -4.23 5.20 -16.81
N GLY A 230 -3.52 4.67 -17.81
CA GLY A 230 -4.00 4.59 -19.18
C GLY A 230 -5.25 3.70 -19.31
N TYR A 231 -6.06 3.99 -20.32
CA TYR A 231 -7.29 3.25 -20.66
C TYR A 231 -8.31 3.14 -19.51
N ASN A 232 -8.20 3.97 -18.46
CA ASN A 232 -9.13 4.04 -17.32
C ASN A 232 -9.41 2.68 -16.65
N GLY A 233 -8.47 1.72 -16.71
CA GLY A 233 -8.63 0.38 -16.15
C GLY A 233 -9.52 -0.55 -16.96
N HIS A 234 -9.89 -0.19 -18.18
CA HIS A 234 -10.64 -1.09 -19.06
C HIS A 234 -9.82 -2.34 -19.40
N ILE A 235 -10.50 -3.49 -19.46
CA ILE A 235 -9.93 -4.77 -19.83
C ILE A 235 -10.10 -4.99 -21.32
N PHE A 236 -8.99 -5.20 -22.01
CA PHE A 236 -8.94 -5.47 -23.46
C PHE A 236 -8.54 -6.92 -23.74
N TRP A 237 -8.52 -7.29 -24.99
CA TRP A 237 -8.11 -8.61 -25.48
C TRP A 237 -6.64 -8.96 -25.24
N ASP A 238 -5.78 -7.94 -24.98
CA ASP A 238 -4.39 -8.09 -24.53
C ASP A 238 -4.28 -9.01 -23.30
N THR A 239 -5.26 -8.94 -22.42
CA THR A 239 -5.32 -9.75 -21.21
C THR A 239 -5.36 -11.23 -21.54
N GLU A 240 -6.23 -11.64 -22.45
CA GLU A 240 -6.42 -13.04 -22.83
C GLU A 240 -5.27 -13.58 -23.70
N LEU A 241 -4.65 -12.71 -24.52
CA LEU A 241 -3.56 -13.12 -25.40
C LEU A 241 -2.18 -13.15 -24.72
N TRP A 242 -1.92 -12.21 -23.83
CA TRP A 242 -0.56 -12.01 -23.31
C TRP A 242 -0.42 -12.27 -21.82
N MET A 243 -1.45 -11.96 -21.01
CA MET A 243 -1.38 -12.05 -19.56
C MET A 243 -1.98 -13.33 -19.00
N TYR A 244 -3.04 -13.84 -19.62
CA TYR A 244 -3.71 -15.06 -19.20
C TYR A 244 -2.86 -16.31 -19.40
N PRO A 245 -2.17 -16.55 -20.55
CA PRO A 245 -1.40 -17.77 -20.75
C PRO A 245 -0.32 -18.01 -19.71
N PRO A 246 0.54 -17.05 -19.33
CA PRO A 246 1.48 -17.26 -18.24
C PRO A 246 0.79 -17.53 -16.90
N MET A 247 -0.35 -16.87 -16.60
CA MET A 247 -1.08 -17.12 -15.36
C MET A 247 -1.73 -18.51 -15.33
N LEU A 248 -2.20 -19.00 -16.46
CA LEU A 248 -2.73 -20.36 -16.57
C LEU A 248 -1.68 -21.42 -16.19
N LEU A 249 -0.42 -21.18 -16.52
CA LEU A 249 0.68 -22.10 -16.22
C LEU A 249 1.22 -21.92 -14.80
N LEU A 250 1.36 -20.69 -14.34
CA LEU A 250 2.11 -20.36 -13.13
C LEU A 250 1.22 -20.10 -11.90
N ASN A 251 -0.03 -19.63 -12.09
CA ASN A 251 -0.96 -19.38 -10.99
C ASN A 251 -2.42 -19.52 -11.45
N GLN A 252 -2.93 -20.74 -11.39
CA GLN A 252 -4.29 -21.08 -11.85
C GLN A 252 -5.39 -20.32 -11.09
N GLY A 253 -5.16 -19.92 -9.85
CA GLY A 253 -6.12 -19.14 -9.06
C GLY A 253 -6.32 -17.73 -9.64
N ILE A 254 -5.24 -17.08 -10.09
CA ILE A 254 -5.30 -15.78 -10.79
C ILE A 254 -5.95 -15.99 -12.18
N ALA A 255 -5.51 -16.99 -12.95
CA ALA A 255 -6.08 -17.29 -14.24
C ALA A 255 -7.61 -17.53 -14.15
N ARG A 256 -8.07 -18.26 -13.14
CA ARG A 256 -9.50 -18.46 -12.88
C ARG A 256 -10.23 -17.15 -12.64
N SER A 257 -9.69 -16.23 -11.81
CA SER A 257 -10.29 -14.91 -11.59
C SER A 257 -10.41 -14.08 -12.87
N MET A 258 -9.42 -14.17 -13.76
CA MET A 258 -9.46 -13.47 -15.05
C MET A 258 -10.60 -14.00 -15.94
N MET A 259 -10.82 -15.31 -15.96
CA MET A 259 -11.93 -15.93 -16.72
C MET A 259 -13.29 -15.62 -16.08
N ASP A 260 -13.39 -15.70 -14.76
CA ASP A 260 -14.62 -15.35 -14.04
C ASP A 260 -15.03 -13.90 -14.29
N TYR A 261 -14.05 -12.98 -14.44
CA TYR A 261 -14.32 -11.59 -14.85
C TYR A 261 -15.06 -11.51 -16.20
N ARG A 262 -14.65 -12.30 -17.21
CA ARG A 262 -15.30 -12.32 -18.52
C ARG A 262 -16.70 -12.96 -18.45
N THR A 263 -16.80 -14.09 -17.76
CA THR A 263 -18.08 -14.78 -17.57
C THR A 263 -19.13 -13.90 -16.92
N ASP A 264 -18.77 -13.13 -15.89
CA ASP A 264 -19.68 -12.22 -15.19
C ASP A 264 -20.19 -11.07 -16.06
N ARG A 265 -19.57 -10.83 -17.19
CA ARG A 265 -19.87 -9.69 -18.08
C ARG A 265 -20.36 -10.10 -19.48
N MET A 266 -20.60 -11.38 -19.67
CA MET A 266 -21.08 -11.90 -20.97
C MET A 266 -22.42 -11.30 -21.41
N GLU A 267 -23.32 -11.02 -20.47
CA GLU A 267 -24.63 -10.44 -20.78
C GLU A 267 -24.57 -8.96 -21.19
N GLY A 268 -23.45 -8.28 -20.92
CA GLY A 268 -23.23 -6.86 -21.24
C GLY A 268 -22.33 -6.62 -22.46
N ALA A 269 -21.94 -7.67 -23.16
CA ALA A 269 -21.00 -7.61 -24.29
C ALA A 269 -21.70 -7.45 -25.66
#